data_127208dcd59b750303bdaaa918d48356
#
_entry.id   127208dcd59b750303bdaaa918d48356
#
_cell.length_a   1.000
_cell.length_b   1.000
_cell.length_c   1.000
_cell.angle_alpha   90.00
_cell.angle_beta   90.00
_cell.angle_gamma   90.00
#
_symmetry.space_group_name_H-M   'P 1'
#
loop_
_entity.id
_entity.type
_entity.pdbx_description
1 polymer ?
#
loop_
_entity_poly.entity_id
_entity_poly.type
_entity_poly.pdbx_seq_one_letter_code
_entity_poly.pdbx_strand_id
1 'polypeptide(L)'
;MGQSNFSLDIALGVFKALFEDITNPAMYLLRKDYSVLWANRGMTIAVQRPLKEMIGRPCYQAFRRRDEPCEVCLLKIVSDTKQPYVAERTLDLPGKERQYAEVRAYPILDDERLVQFVFEISTPLTGKKKDEERRQHYVESLERTLRELTIAGIETLRQGQTDREGIILTVRETEVLRLVAKGFSNREISSILGIRPDTAKTHVKNIFYKLDVTDRTEAAVWASVNNLI
;
A
#
# COMPACT_ATOMS: atom_id res chain seq x y z
N MET A 1 -5.76 -31.51 41.41
CA MET A 1 -5.72 -30.01 41.26
C MET A 1 -4.32 -29.41 41.25
N GLY A 2 -3.23 -30.15 41.48
CA GLY A 2 -1.86 -29.60 41.61
C GLY A 2 -1.00 -29.57 40.33
N GLN A 3 -1.33 -30.32 39.29
CA GLN A 3 -0.47 -30.43 38.10
C GLN A 3 -0.63 -29.25 37.10
N SER A 4 -1.81 -28.62 37.00
CA SER A 4 -2.05 -27.51 36.05
C SER A 4 -1.37 -26.20 36.44
N ASN A 5 -1.21 -25.92 37.74
CA ASN A 5 -0.55 -24.70 38.22
C ASN A 5 0.98 -24.73 37.98
N PHE A 6 1.60 -25.89 38.18
CA PHE A 6 3.04 -26.06 37.97
C PHE A 6 3.44 -25.86 36.50
N SER A 7 2.63 -26.32 35.56
CA SER A 7 2.86 -26.14 34.12
C SER A 7 2.75 -24.67 33.71
N LEU A 8 1.79 -23.91 34.27
CA LEU A 8 1.61 -22.48 33.98
C LEU A 8 2.76 -21.63 34.51
N ASP A 9 3.22 -21.89 35.72
CA ASP A 9 4.32 -21.13 36.33
C ASP A 9 5.63 -21.35 35.58
N ILE A 10 5.89 -22.56 35.07
CA ILE A 10 7.04 -22.85 34.21
C ILE A 10 6.91 -22.05 32.88
N ALA A 11 5.74 -22.10 32.21
CA ALA A 11 5.52 -21.41 30.96
C ALA A 11 5.71 -19.89 31.13
N LEU A 12 5.13 -19.30 32.18
CA LEU A 12 5.32 -17.88 32.49
C LEU A 12 6.80 -17.55 32.81
N GLY A 13 7.49 -18.45 33.50
CA GLY A 13 8.94 -18.29 33.74
C GLY A 13 9.75 -18.25 32.45
N VAL A 14 9.44 -19.10 31.50
CA VAL A 14 10.07 -19.11 30.16
C VAL A 14 9.76 -17.83 29.40
N PHE A 15 8.50 -17.39 29.35
CA PHE A 15 8.13 -16.13 28.70
C PHE A 15 8.87 -14.94 29.31
N LYS A 16 8.96 -14.88 30.63
CA LYS A 16 9.74 -13.82 31.31
C LYS A 16 11.22 -13.89 30.92
N ALA A 17 11.84 -15.05 31.05
CA ALA A 17 13.27 -15.20 30.80
C ALA A 17 13.65 -14.85 29.33
N LEU A 18 12.80 -15.17 28.36
CA LEU A 18 13.11 -15.01 26.95
C LEU A 18 12.64 -13.68 26.37
N PHE A 19 11.52 -13.13 26.83
CA PHE A 19 10.79 -12.07 26.12
C PHE A 19 10.53 -10.81 26.94
N GLU A 20 10.74 -10.80 28.27
CA GLU A 20 10.31 -9.67 29.13
C GLU A 20 10.97 -8.34 28.75
N ASP A 21 12.26 -8.35 28.43
CA ASP A 21 13.02 -7.15 28.08
C ASP A 21 12.92 -6.74 26.61
N ILE A 22 12.27 -7.54 25.77
CA ILE A 22 12.08 -7.20 24.36
C ILE A 22 11.15 -6.01 24.25
N THR A 23 11.63 -4.97 23.56
CA THR A 23 10.89 -3.72 23.35
C THR A 23 10.08 -3.69 22.07
N ASN A 24 10.41 -4.52 21.09
CA ASN A 24 9.71 -4.67 19.82
C ASN A 24 10.01 -6.07 19.24
N PRO A 25 8.98 -6.88 18.93
CA PRO A 25 7.54 -6.61 18.99
C PRO A 25 6.98 -6.56 20.41
N ALA A 26 5.78 -5.98 20.57
CA ALA A 26 5.01 -6.11 21.79
C ALA A 26 4.37 -7.51 21.86
N MET A 27 4.48 -8.17 23.01
CA MET A 27 4.00 -9.54 23.21
C MET A 27 3.19 -9.62 24.50
N TYR A 28 2.15 -10.45 24.50
CA TYR A 28 1.31 -10.63 25.68
C TYR A 28 0.56 -11.97 25.66
N LEU A 29 0.18 -12.43 26.83
CA LEU A 29 -0.53 -13.67 27.06
C LEU A 29 -1.88 -13.38 27.72
N LEU A 30 -2.96 -13.92 27.16
CA LEU A 30 -4.34 -13.71 27.59
C LEU A 30 -4.98 -15.02 28.02
N ARG A 31 -5.87 -14.93 29.02
CA ARG A 31 -6.86 -15.96 29.31
C ARG A 31 -8.11 -15.81 28.43
N LYS A 32 -8.92 -16.83 28.37
CA LYS A 32 -10.24 -16.85 27.68
C LYS A 32 -11.18 -15.72 28.13
N ASP A 33 -11.10 -15.32 29.41
CA ASP A 33 -11.90 -14.27 30.00
C ASP A 33 -11.34 -12.85 29.66
N TYR A 34 -10.45 -12.77 28.68
CA TYR A 34 -9.75 -11.56 28.23
C TYR A 34 -8.67 -11.06 29.21
N SER A 35 -8.52 -11.62 30.40
CA SER A 35 -7.56 -11.14 31.39
C SER A 35 -6.12 -11.30 30.90
N VAL A 36 -5.32 -10.25 31.11
CA VAL A 36 -3.88 -10.25 30.79
C VAL A 36 -3.12 -11.02 31.85
N LEU A 37 -2.44 -12.09 31.45
CA LEU A 37 -1.58 -12.87 32.34
C LEU A 37 -0.14 -12.37 32.37
N TRP A 38 0.34 -11.96 31.22
CA TRP A 38 1.70 -11.51 31.04
C TRP A 38 1.78 -10.57 29.84
N ALA A 39 2.71 -9.64 29.90
CA ALA A 39 3.12 -8.81 28.76
C ALA A 39 4.58 -8.42 28.89
N ASN A 40 5.27 -8.23 27.75
CA ASN A 40 6.66 -7.82 27.74
C ASN A 40 6.82 -6.29 27.84
N ARG A 41 8.07 -5.83 27.95
CA ARG A 41 8.38 -4.39 27.97
C ARG A 41 7.92 -3.67 26.71
N GLY A 42 7.90 -4.32 25.54
CA GLY A 42 7.37 -3.78 24.32
C GLY A 42 5.90 -3.35 24.44
N MET A 43 5.08 -4.15 25.15
CA MET A 43 3.69 -3.81 25.38
C MET A 43 3.53 -2.62 26.32
N THR A 44 4.35 -2.50 27.38
CA THR A 44 4.30 -1.33 28.28
C THR A 44 4.63 -0.02 27.55
N ILE A 45 5.58 -0.08 26.61
CA ILE A 45 5.95 1.05 25.75
C ILE A 45 4.83 1.38 24.76
N ALA A 46 4.27 0.36 24.10
CA ALA A 46 3.21 0.53 23.09
C ALA A 46 1.97 1.21 23.68
N VAL A 47 1.50 0.77 24.85
CA VAL A 47 0.26 1.30 25.50
C VAL A 47 0.52 2.41 26.51
N GLN A 48 1.78 2.71 26.81
CA GLN A 48 2.20 3.69 27.82
C GLN A 48 1.56 3.45 29.20
N ARG A 49 1.62 2.20 29.65
CA ARG A 49 1.13 1.78 30.98
C ARG A 49 2.14 0.84 31.63
N PRO A 50 2.35 0.96 32.93
CA PRO A 50 3.18 0.00 33.65
C PRO A 50 2.49 -1.36 33.70
N LEU A 51 3.31 -2.44 33.65
CA LEU A 51 2.83 -3.83 33.60
C LEU A 51 1.83 -4.15 34.73
N LYS A 52 2.10 -3.65 35.94
CA LYS A 52 1.23 -3.86 37.13
C LYS A 52 -0.21 -3.38 36.95
N GLU A 53 -0.44 -2.42 36.08
CA GLU A 53 -1.76 -1.88 35.79
C GLU A 53 -2.52 -2.67 34.71
N MET A 54 -1.82 -3.57 34.01
CA MET A 54 -2.37 -4.37 32.92
C MET A 54 -2.73 -5.78 33.38
N ILE A 55 -1.89 -6.38 34.24
CA ILE A 55 -2.07 -7.76 34.70
C ILE A 55 -3.41 -7.94 35.42
N GLY A 56 -4.13 -9.00 35.08
CA GLY A 56 -5.45 -9.34 35.63
C GLY A 56 -6.61 -8.53 35.06
N ARG A 57 -6.35 -7.45 34.30
CA ARG A 57 -7.43 -6.69 33.66
C ARG A 57 -7.77 -7.25 32.29
N PRO A 58 -9.01 -7.09 31.81
CA PRO A 58 -9.37 -7.42 30.44
C PRO A 58 -8.51 -6.64 29.43
N CYS A 59 -8.05 -7.31 28.36
CA CYS A 59 -7.14 -6.73 27.37
C CYS A 59 -7.70 -5.46 26.68
N TYR A 60 -9.01 -5.41 26.46
CA TYR A 60 -9.67 -4.23 25.89
C TYR A 60 -9.61 -3.01 26.83
N GLN A 61 -9.62 -3.21 28.15
CA GLN A 61 -9.41 -2.15 29.15
C GLN A 61 -7.91 -1.82 29.31
N ALA A 62 -7.09 -2.84 29.44
CA ALA A 62 -5.66 -2.72 29.69
C ALA A 62 -4.94 -2.00 28.54
N PHE A 63 -5.25 -2.39 27.29
CA PHE A 63 -4.50 -1.96 26.11
C PHE A 63 -5.20 -0.89 25.28
N ARG A 64 -6.56 -0.88 25.29
CA ARG A 64 -7.34 -0.03 24.37
C ARG A 64 -8.23 0.98 25.05
N ARG A 65 -8.28 1.00 26.38
CA ARG A 65 -9.12 1.89 27.19
C ARG A 65 -10.60 1.84 26.79
N ARG A 66 -11.11 0.66 26.48
CA ARG A 66 -12.51 0.38 26.11
C ARG A 66 -13.20 -0.37 27.24
N ASP A 67 -14.51 -0.22 27.35
CA ASP A 67 -15.32 -0.94 28.32
C ASP A 67 -15.84 -2.28 27.79
N GLU A 68 -15.74 -2.49 26.47
CA GLU A 68 -16.23 -3.67 25.78
C GLU A 68 -15.14 -4.33 24.92
N PRO A 69 -15.23 -5.64 24.66
CA PRO A 69 -14.36 -6.37 23.73
C PRO A 69 -14.34 -5.72 22.34
N CYS A 70 -13.25 -5.95 21.59
CA CYS A 70 -13.13 -5.48 20.21
C CYS A 70 -14.19 -6.17 19.33
N GLU A 71 -14.80 -5.43 18.38
CA GLU A 71 -15.76 -5.98 17.41
C GLU A 71 -15.22 -7.20 16.67
N VAL A 72 -14.00 -7.07 16.17
CA VAL A 72 -13.23 -8.20 15.63
C VAL A 72 -12.21 -8.61 16.68
N CYS A 73 -12.53 -9.55 17.53
CA CYS A 73 -11.69 -9.99 18.64
C CYS A 73 -10.83 -11.19 18.23
N LEU A 74 -9.50 -11.02 18.20
CA LEU A 74 -8.57 -12.11 17.84
C LEU A 74 -8.61 -13.25 18.84
N LEU A 75 -8.70 -12.94 20.12
CA LEU A 75 -8.84 -13.95 21.17
C LEU A 75 -10.08 -14.82 20.92
N LYS A 76 -11.21 -14.21 20.57
CA LYS A 76 -12.43 -14.98 20.26
C LYS A 76 -12.25 -15.82 19.01
N ILE A 77 -11.77 -15.25 17.92
CA ILE A 77 -11.53 -15.96 16.65
C ILE A 77 -10.63 -17.18 16.89
N VAL A 78 -9.50 -16.98 17.56
CA VAL A 78 -8.53 -18.05 17.83
C VAL A 78 -9.09 -19.09 18.82
N SER A 79 -9.91 -18.66 19.79
CA SER A 79 -10.57 -19.60 20.71
C SER A 79 -11.59 -20.49 20.01
N ASP A 80 -12.35 -19.94 19.05
CA ASP A 80 -13.37 -20.65 18.30
C ASP A 80 -12.76 -21.57 17.24
N THR A 81 -11.78 -21.08 16.50
CA THR A 81 -11.15 -21.81 15.38
C THR A 81 -10.05 -22.78 15.83
N LYS A 82 -9.44 -22.55 16.99
CA LYS A 82 -8.26 -23.27 17.50
C LYS A 82 -7.06 -23.18 16.53
N GLN A 83 -7.03 -22.18 15.66
CA GLN A 83 -5.99 -21.95 14.67
C GLN A 83 -5.34 -20.57 14.89
N PRO A 84 -4.06 -20.42 14.57
CA PRO A 84 -3.44 -19.09 14.53
C PRO A 84 -4.18 -18.15 13.60
N TYR A 85 -4.23 -16.88 13.98
CA TYR A 85 -4.86 -15.85 13.16
C TYR A 85 -3.99 -14.59 13.10
N VAL A 86 -3.99 -13.91 11.95
CA VAL A 86 -3.23 -12.68 11.73
C VAL A 86 -4.19 -11.60 11.27
N ALA A 87 -4.08 -10.42 11.86
CA ALA A 87 -4.83 -9.26 11.42
C ALA A 87 -4.03 -7.96 11.59
N GLU A 88 -4.25 -7.04 10.68
CA GLU A 88 -3.82 -5.66 10.89
C GLU A 88 -4.80 -4.94 11.83
N ARG A 89 -4.26 -4.14 12.72
CA ARG A 89 -5.01 -3.41 13.73
C ARG A 89 -4.58 -1.96 13.78
N THR A 90 -5.54 -1.09 14.02
CA THR A 90 -5.26 0.29 14.43
C THR A 90 -5.16 0.38 15.94
N LEU A 91 -4.20 1.19 16.41
CA LEU A 91 -4.03 1.56 17.81
C LEU A 91 -4.30 3.06 17.91
N ASP A 92 -5.48 3.38 18.41
CA ASP A 92 -5.86 4.76 18.69
C ASP A 92 -5.45 5.09 20.14
N LEU A 93 -4.28 5.72 20.30
CA LEU A 93 -3.76 6.13 21.59
C LEU A 93 -3.99 7.64 21.76
N PRO A 94 -4.47 8.10 22.94
CA PRO A 94 -4.68 9.53 23.18
C PRO A 94 -3.43 10.36 22.95
N GLY A 95 -3.55 11.43 22.17
CA GLY A 95 -2.45 12.35 21.88
C GLY A 95 -1.40 11.84 20.91
N LYS A 96 -1.64 10.68 20.25
CA LYS A 96 -0.78 10.15 19.19
C LYS A 96 -1.53 10.03 17.87
N GLU A 97 -0.80 10.15 16.78
CA GLU A 97 -1.32 9.77 15.46
C GLU A 97 -1.72 8.29 15.46
N ARG A 98 -2.71 7.96 14.64
CA ARG A 98 -3.15 6.58 14.41
C ARG A 98 -1.96 5.68 14.09
N GLN A 99 -1.78 4.64 14.87
CA GLN A 99 -0.73 3.65 14.68
C GLN A 99 -1.32 2.37 14.10
N TYR A 100 -0.56 1.70 13.26
CA TYR A 100 -0.93 0.41 12.67
C TYR A 100 0.01 -0.66 13.18
N ALA A 101 -0.54 -1.83 13.46
CA ALA A 101 0.22 -3.01 13.85
C ALA A 101 -0.34 -4.26 13.20
N GLU A 102 0.53 -5.17 12.79
CA GLU A 102 0.17 -6.56 12.51
C GLU A 102 0.14 -7.31 13.84
N VAL A 103 -0.98 -7.94 14.14
CA VAL A 103 -1.13 -8.75 15.34
C VAL A 103 -1.34 -10.20 14.94
N ARG A 104 -0.47 -11.08 15.46
CA ARG A 104 -0.53 -12.52 15.30
C ARG A 104 -0.97 -13.14 16.62
N ALA A 105 -2.05 -13.89 16.59
CA ALA A 105 -2.61 -14.58 17.74
C ALA A 105 -2.47 -16.10 17.60
N TYR A 106 -2.00 -16.74 18.63
CA TYR A 106 -1.73 -18.19 18.68
C TYR A 106 -2.47 -18.83 19.85
N PRO A 107 -3.25 -19.92 19.61
CA PRO A 107 -3.87 -20.67 20.69
C PRO A 107 -2.84 -21.51 21.44
N ILE A 108 -2.93 -21.53 22.75
CA ILE A 108 -2.22 -22.47 23.61
C ILE A 108 -3.28 -23.41 24.13
N LEU A 109 -3.17 -24.69 23.73
CA LEU A 109 -4.14 -25.73 24.00
C LEU A 109 -3.71 -26.54 25.23
N ASP A 110 -4.69 -27.06 25.96
CA ASP A 110 -4.47 -28.12 26.98
C ASP A 110 -4.44 -29.52 26.37
N ASP A 111 -4.30 -30.51 27.22
CA ASP A 111 -4.28 -31.95 26.85
C ASP A 111 -5.59 -32.42 26.20
N GLU A 112 -6.71 -31.76 26.50
CA GLU A 112 -8.04 -32.02 25.91
C GLU A 112 -8.26 -31.23 24.59
N ARG A 113 -7.22 -30.52 24.11
CA ARG A 113 -7.26 -29.66 22.93
C ARG A 113 -8.25 -28.49 23.05
N LEU A 114 -8.46 -28.02 24.26
CA LEU A 114 -9.19 -26.80 24.53
C LEU A 114 -8.22 -25.62 24.64
N VAL A 115 -8.60 -24.45 24.13
CA VAL A 115 -7.78 -23.26 24.26
C VAL A 115 -7.73 -22.80 25.71
N GLN A 116 -6.58 -22.83 26.31
CA GLN A 116 -6.34 -22.37 27.69
C GLN A 116 -5.94 -20.88 27.68
N PHE A 117 -5.03 -20.51 26.77
CA PHE A 117 -4.50 -19.17 26.64
C PHE A 117 -4.38 -18.81 25.19
N VAL A 118 -4.26 -17.51 24.92
CA VAL A 118 -3.91 -16.96 23.60
C VAL A 118 -2.67 -16.09 23.76
N PHE A 119 -1.63 -16.42 23.01
CA PHE A 119 -0.41 -15.63 22.91
C PHE A 119 -0.50 -14.71 21.71
N GLU A 120 -0.30 -13.41 21.91
CA GLU A 120 -0.36 -12.43 20.83
C GLU A 120 0.97 -11.69 20.68
N ILE A 121 1.36 -11.48 19.41
CA ILE A 121 2.55 -10.72 19.02
C ILE A 121 2.07 -9.55 18.16
N SER A 122 2.38 -8.34 18.57
CA SER A 122 2.01 -7.09 17.89
C SER A 122 3.23 -6.39 17.35
N THR A 123 3.38 -6.37 16.02
CA THR A 123 4.49 -5.75 15.30
C THR A 123 4.04 -4.42 14.69
N PRO A 124 4.66 -3.28 15.01
CA PRO A 124 4.29 -2.00 14.43
C PRO A 124 4.49 -1.96 12.91
N LEU A 125 3.47 -1.48 12.19
CA LEU A 125 3.49 -1.25 10.75
C LEU A 125 3.50 0.24 10.38
N THR A 126 3.42 1.12 11.37
CA THR A 126 3.18 2.54 11.16
C THR A 126 4.19 3.19 10.20
N GLY A 127 5.46 2.82 10.30
CA GLY A 127 6.50 3.30 9.36
C GLY A 127 6.22 2.87 7.92
N LYS A 128 6.00 1.59 7.70
CA LYS A 128 5.72 1.01 6.37
C LYS A 128 4.43 1.59 5.77
N LYS A 129 3.36 1.71 6.55
CA LYS A 129 2.09 2.29 6.07
C LYS A 129 2.21 3.77 5.78
N LYS A 130 2.89 4.55 6.61
CA LYS A 130 3.14 5.97 6.31
C LYS A 130 3.94 6.17 5.02
N ASP A 131 4.91 5.32 4.77
CA ASP A 131 5.70 5.37 3.53
C ASP A 131 4.86 4.96 2.32
N GLU A 132 3.98 3.96 2.47
CA GLU A 132 3.07 3.53 1.41
C GLU A 132 1.98 4.58 1.13
N GLU A 133 1.34 5.15 2.17
CA GLU A 133 0.38 6.25 2.04
C GLU A 133 1.02 7.49 1.39
N ARG A 134 2.26 7.84 1.79
CA ARG A 134 3.02 8.94 1.21
C ARG A 134 3.33 8.69 -0.26
N ARG A 135 3.74 7.47 -0.60
CA ARG A 135 4.00 7.05 -1.97
C ARG A 135 2.74 7.08 -2.81
N GLN A 136 1.63 6.60 -2.28
CA GLN A 136 0.33 6.58 -2.98
C GLN A 136 -0.17 7.99 -3.24
N HIS A 137 -0.10 8.89 -2.25
CA HIS A 137 -0.42 10.31 -2.41
C HIS A 137 0.47 11.00 -3.46
N TYR A 138 1.77 10.64 -3.49
CA TYR A 138 2.69 11.17 -4.49
C TYR A 138 2.32 10.72 -5.91
N VAL A 139 1.99 9.44 -6.09
CA VAL A 139 1.53 8.89 -7.38
C VAL A 139 0.23 9.57 -7.83
N GLU A 140 -0.77 9.69 -6.96
CA GLU A 140 -2.04 10.37 -7.26
C GLU A 140 -1.82 11.86 -7.64
N SER A 141 -0.90 12.53 -6.94
CA SER A 141 -0.53 13.91 -7.25
C SER A 141 0.12 14.03 -8.61
N LEU A 142 1.04 13.12 -8.96
CA LEU A 142 1.67 13.07 -10.28
C LEU A 142 0.65 12.80 -11.39
N GLU A 143 -0.24 11.82 -11.19
CA GLU A 143 -1.30 11.51 -12.16
C GLU A 143 -2.24 12.69 -12.40
N ARG A 144 -2.59 13.43 -11.34
CA ARG A 144 -3.40 14.63 -11.47
C ARG A 144 -2.66 15.69 -12.27
N THR A 145 -1.41 15.97 -11.95
CA THR A 145 -0.59 16.96 -12.69
C THR A 145 -0.44 16.58 -14.15
N LEU A 146 -0.20 15.30 -14.44
CA LEU A 146 -0.12 14.80 -15.82
C LEU A 146 -1.45 14.99 -16.57
N ARG A 147 -2.59 14.71 -15.94
CA ARG A 147 -3.92 14.96 -16.53
C ARG A 147 -4.14 16.44 -16.82
N GLU A 148 -3.79 17.31 -15.86
CA GLU A 148 -3.91 18.77 -16.03
C GLU A 148 -3.04 19.28 -17.18
N LEU A 149 -1.78 18.83 -17.26
CA LEU A 149 -0.88 19.16 -18.36
C LEU A 149 -1.39 18.64 -19.72
N THR A 150 -1.94 17.42 -19.73
CA THR A 150 -2.52 16.82 -20.95
C THR A 150 -3.74 17.63 -21.40
N ILE A 151 -4.64 18.00 -20.50
CA ILE A 151 -5.82 18.81 -20.81
C ILE A 151 -5.41 20.21 -21.30
N ALA A 152 -4.48 20.86 -20.58
CA ALA A 152 -3.97 22.18 -20.98
C ALA A 152 -3.26 22.11 -22.34
N GLY A 153 -2.48 21.07 -22.61
CA GLY A 153 -1.86 20.82 -23.91
C GLY A 153 -2.89 20.61 -25.02
N ILE A 154 -3.97 19.85 -24.75
CA ILE A 154 -5.08 19.66 -25.70
C ILE A 154 -5.82 20.97 -25.96
N GLU A 155 -6.09 21.77 -24.92
CA GLU A 155 -6.75 23.06 -25.06
C GLU A 155 -5.90 24.06 -25.86
N THR A 156 -4.60 24.10 -25.59
CA THR A 156 -3.65 24.93 -26.34
C THR A 156 -3.60 24.52 -27.83
N LEU A 157 -3.59 23.22 -28.11
CA LEU A 157 -3.65 22.69 -29.47
C LEU A 157 -5.00 22.99 -30.14
N ARG A 158 -6.12 22.94 -29.43
CA ARG A 158 -7.45 23.31 -29.94
C ARG A 158 -7.56 24.81 -30.23
N GLN A 159 -7.01 25.68 -29.37
CA GLN A 159 -6.98 27.12 -29.60
C GLN A 159 -6.07 27.49 -30.78
N GLY A 160 -4.96 26.77 -30.99
CA GLY A 160 -4.14 26.92 -32.19
C GLY A 160 -4.79 26.39 -33.47
N GLN A 161 -5.83 25.57 -33.38
CA GLN A 161 -6.58 25.06 -34.55
C GLN A 161 -7.63 26.06 -35.08
N THR A 162 -8.12 26.98 -34.25
CA THR A 162 -9.10 27.99 -34.71
C THR A 162 -8.53 29.00 -35.70
N ASP A 163 -7.18 29.11 -35.78
CA ASP A 163 -6.50 30.03 -36.74
C ASP A 163 -5.87 29.30 -37.94
N ARG A 164 -6.06 27.96 -38.07
CA ARG A 164 -5.40 27.17 -39.14
C ARG A 164 -6.40 26.35 -39.95
N GLU A 165 -7.29 27.02 -40.66
CA GLU A 165 -7.98 26.42 -41.79
C GLU A 165 -6.96 25.99 -42.84
N GLY A 166 -6.74 24.64 -43.01
CA GLY A 166 -6.10 24.14 -44.19
C GLY A 166 -4.81 23.30 -44.05
N ILE A 167 -4.49 22.72 -42.90
CA ILE A 167 -3.35 21.77 -42.86
C ILE A 167 -3.74 20.48 -43.61
N ILE A 168 -3.33 20.36 -44.88
CA ILE A 168 -3.56 19.18 -45.69
C ILE A 168 -2.30 18.30 -45.63
N LEU A 169 -2.35 17.21 -44.82
CA LEU A 169 -1.38 16.14 -44.91
C LEU A 169 -1.72 15.26 -46.14
N THR A 170 -0.70 14.90 -46.90
CA THR A 170 -0.87 13.88 -47.95
C THR A 170 -1.18 12.51 -47.32
N VAL A 171 -1.78 11.60 -48.12
CA VAL A 171 -2.05 10.21 -47.66
C VAL A 171 -0.77 9.60 -47.05
N ARG A 172 0.35 9.79 -47.68
CA ARG A 172 1.63 9.27 -47.23
C ARG A 172 2.15 9.90 -45.94
N GLU A 173 1.96 11.19 -45.77
CA GLU A 173 2.30 11.88 -44.52
C GLU A 173 1.38 11.41 -43.37
N THR A 174 0.12 11.16 -43.62
CA THR A 174 -0.82 10.62 -42.65
C THR A 174 -0.43 9.20 -42.19
N GLU A 175 -0.02 8.33 -43.10
CA GLU A 175 0.49 7.01 -42.79
C GLU A 175 1.76 7.07 -41.91
N VAL A 176 2.70 7.95 -42.28
CA VAL A 176 3.93 8.17 -41.52
C VAL A 176 3.60 8.71 -40.14
N LEU A 177 2.70 9.70 -40.03
CA LEU A 177 2.29 10.30 -38.75
C LEU A 177 1.64 9.27 -37.81
N ARG A 178 0.81 8.36 -38.32
CA ARG A 178 0.25 7.26 -37.55
C ARG A 178 1.33 6.35 -36.95
N LEU A 179 2.38 6.07 -37.69
CA LEU A 179 3.50 5.25 -37.21
C LEU A 179 4.39 6.03 -36.23
N VAL A 180 4.58 7.33 -36.44
CA VAL A 180 5.23 8.22 -35.47
C VAL A 180 4.49 8.20 -34.15
N ALA A 181 3.18 8.33 -34.15
CA ALA A 181 2.34 8.34 -32.97
C ALA A 181 2.33 7.00 -32.22
N LYS A 182 2.53 5.90 -32.95
CA LYS A 182 2.72 4.55 -32.35
C LYS A 182 4.14 4.30 -31.82
N GLY A 183 5.03 5.27 -31.91
CA GLY A 183 6.38 5.20 -31.36
C GLY A 183 7.46 4.59 -32.28
N PHE A 184 7.14 4.23 -33.54
CA PHE A 184 8.10 3.63 -34.46
C PHE A 184 9.20 4.60 -34.90
N SER A 185 10.45 4.23 -34.82
CA SER A 185 11.59 4.98 -35.34
C SER A 185 11.54 5.16 -36.86
N ASN A 186 12.28 6.13 -37.42
CA ASN A 186 12.33 6.33 -38.87
C ASN A 186 12.82 5.09 -39.64
N ARG A 187 13.66 4.29 -39.02
CA ARG A 187 14.15 3.03 -39.61
C ARG A 187 13.05 1.96 -39.68
N GLU A 188 12.25 1.84 -38.61
CA GLU A 188 11.11 0.93 -38.58
C GLU A 188 10.01 1.39 -39.54
N ILE A 189 9.72 2.71 -39.57
CA ILE A 189 8.77 3.30 -40.52
C ILE A 189 9.20 3.01 -41.95
N SER A 190 10.49 3.16 -42.26
CA SER A 190 11.01 2.86 -43.60
C SER A 190 10.81 1.37 -44.00
N SER A 191 11.03 0.48 -43.05
CA SER A 191 10.81 -0.95 -43.20
C SER A 191 9.32 -1.30 -43.43
N ILE A 192 8.43 -0.75 -42.57
CA ILE A 192 6.99 -0.99 -42.63
C ILE A 192 6.39 -0.48 -43.95
N LEU A 193 6.83 0.68 -44.39
CA LEU A 193 6.27 1.37 -45.55
C LEU A 193 7.00 1.05 -46.87
N GLY A 194 8.04 0.22 -46.83
CA GLY A 194 8.83 -0.17 -48.02
C GLY A 194 9.55 1.01 -48.69
N ILE A 195 10.03 1.98 -47.93
CA ILE A 195 10.73 3.18 -48.41
C ILE A 195 12.16 3.25 -47.87
N ARG A 196 12.99 4.14 -48.42
CA ARG A 196 14.34 4.32 -47.92
C ARG A 196 14.29 5.09 -46.56
N PRO A 197 15.22 4.83 -45.60
CA PRO A 197 15.29 5.52 -44.33
C PRO A 197 15.35 7.07 -44.46
N ASP A 198 16.08 7.57 -45.44
CA ASP A 198 16.15 9.01 -45.72
C ASP A 198 14.81 9.59 -46.18
N THR A 199 14.04 8.84 -46.95
CA THR A 199 12.69 9.20 -47.36
C THR A 199 11.73 9.27 -46.14
N ALA A 200 11.80 8.32 -45.23
CA ALA A 200 11.03 8.35 -43.99
C ALA A 200 11.39 9.58 -43.14
N LYS A 201 12.68 9.89 -43.00
CA LYS A 201 13.18 11.09 -42.31
C LYS A 201 12.66 12.41 -42.96
N THR A 202 12.61 12.44 -44.28
CA THR A 202 12.08 13.62 -45.03
C THR A 202 10.58 13.80 -44.78
N HIS A 203 9.80 12.70 -44.83
CA HIS A 203 8.37 12.76 -44.50
C HIS A 203 8.13 13.28 -43.06
N VAL A 204 8.86 12.75 -42.09
CA VAL A 204 8.76 13.20 -40.67
C VAL A 204 9.08 14.71 -40.56
N LYS A 205 10.14 15.18 -41.22
CA LYS A 205 10.49 16.59 -41.23
C LYS A 205 9.39 17.47 -41.87
N ASN A 206 8.81 17.04 -42.99
CA ASN A 206 7.72 17.76 -43.67
C ASN A 206 6.44 17.76 -42.82
N ILE A 207 6.14 16.70 -42.11
CA ILE A 207 5.03 16.63 -41.15
C ILE A 207 5.23 17.64 -40.04
N PHE A 208 6.42 17.69 -39.42
CA PHE A 208 6.72 18.66 -38.37
C PHE A 208 6.54 20.10 -38.86
N TYR A 209 7.04 20.41 -40.06
CA TYR A 209 6.86 21.72 -40.66
C TYR A 209 5.39 22.07 -40.94
N LYS A 210 4.61 21.12 -41.49
CA LYS A 210 3.18 21.33 -41.78
C LYS A 210 2.33 21.47 -40.54
N LEU A 211 2.63 20.69 -39.48
CA LEU A 211 1.93 20.72 -38.22
C LEU A 211 2.40 21.85 -37.29
N ASP A 212 3.51 22.53 -37.66
CA ASP A 212 4.19 23.51 -36.84
C ASP A 212 4.56 22.99 -35.47
N VAL A 213 5.14 21.80 -35.44
CA VAL A 213 5.60 21.13 -34.22
C VAL A 213 7.13 21.01 -34.25
N THR A 214 7.75 21.05 -33.09
CA THR A 214 9.20 21.10 -32.96
C THR A 214 9.83 19.72 -32.81
N ASP A 215 9.07 18.76 -32.28
CA ASP A 215 9.58 17.43 -32.01
C ASP A 215 8.55 16.30 -32.30
N ARG A 216 9.04 15.05 -32.11
CA ARG A 216 8.29 13.84 -32.38
C ARG A 216 7.15 13.63 -31.38
N THR A 217 7.31 14.07 -30.14
CA THR A 217 6.33 13.94 -29.09
C THR A 217 5.13 14.84 -29.36
N GLU A 218 5.40 16.09 -29.78
CA GLU A 218 4.36 17.03 -30.18
C GLU A 218 3.56 16.51 -31.40
N ALA A 219 4.24 15.92 -32.38
CA ALA A 219 3.58 15.30 -33.53
C ALA A 219 2.69 14.12 -33.15
N ALA A 220 3.12 13.29 -32.19
CA ALA A 220 2.33 12.18 -31.69
C ALA A 220 1.09 12.65 -30.91
N VAL A 221 1.23 13.67 -30.07
CA VAL A 221 0.11 14.31 -29.36
C VAL A 221 -0.88 14.90 -30.37
N TRP A 222 -0.40 15.60 -31.39
CA TRP A 222 -1.24 16.15 -32.46
C TRP A 222 -2.06 15.04 -33.15
N ALA A 223 -1.44 13.92 -33.49
CA ALA A 223 -2.11 12.78 -34.11
C ALA A 223 -3.18 12.17 -33.23
N SER A 224 -2.95 12.08 -31.93
CA SER A 224 -3.92 11.57 -30.95
C SER A 224 -5.13 12.50 -30.82
N VAL A 225 -4.89 13.83 -30.71
CA VAL A 225 -5.95 14.82 -30.58
C VAL A 225 -6.84 14.88 -31.82
N ASN A 226 -6.27 14.57 -33.01
CA ASN A 226 -7.01 14.59 -34.29
C ASN A 226 -7.56 13.22 -34.70
N ASN A 227 -7.65 12.25 -33.77
CA ASN A 227 -8.22 10.92 -33.99
C ASN A 227 -7.56 10.14 -35.15
N LEU A 228 -6.23 10.31 -35.34
CA LEU A 228 -5.47 9.57 -36.35
C LEU A 228 -4.98 8.21 -35.85
N ILE A 229 -5.07 7.97 -34.54
CA ILE A 229 -4.71 6.71 -33.85
C ILE A 229 -5.81 6.31 -32.91
#